data_b206e369296c6c46b0ed95536ddb50f8
#
_entry.id   b206e369296c6c46b0ed95536ddb50f8
#
_cell.length_a   1.000
_cell.length_b   1.000
_cell.length_c   1.000
_cell.angle_alpha   90.00
_cell.angle_beta   90.00
_cell.angle_gamma   90.00
#
_symmetry.space_group_name_H-M   'P 1'
#
loop_
_entity.id
_entity.type
_entity.pdbx_description
1 polymer ?
#
loop_
_entity_poly.entity_id
_entity_poly.type
_entity_poly.pdbx_seq_one_letter_code
_entity_poly.pdbx_strand_id
1 'polypeptide(L)'
;MSLANGDPGRHMARLQAGDWWEYAVEGSVAREGRTRALRGEVRVTIERREASGTMRDAIVFAPNHRIVGIDGPAGVFPMPTGVFYVEQDAATHAVCIAGDNMGPGGSDRFAAVPQVFYPGAFDADTAYDNVLDFGPLGRVANALRTVGVETVDTALGRFAAWKAPIASTSDQFGKVEGCDWWRPALGAPLRFEMSAVGPDGSCLQTVAVLRATSRALA
;
A
#
# COMPACT_ATOMS: atom_id res chain seq x y z
N MET A 1 2.24 9.47 29.56
CA MET A 1 2.46 10.74 28.85
C MET A 1 1.79 10.63 27.49
N SER A 2 0.84 11.52 27.23
CA SER A 2 -0.09 11.43 26.10
C SER A 2 0.56 11.99 24.83
N LEU A 3 1.11 11.13 23.97
CA LEU A 3 1.45 11.46 22.59
C LEU A 3 0.36 10.97 21.60
N ALA A 4 -0.77 10.55 22.12
CA ALA A 4 -1.79 9.82 21.36
C ALA A 4 -2.67 10.66 20.42
N ASN A 5 -2.67 11.99 20.55
CA ASN A 5 -3.55 12.88 19.77
C ASN A 5 -2.78 13.95 18.97
N GLY A 6 -1.56 13.66 18.58
CA GLY A 6 -0.79 14.55 17.73
C GLY A 6 -1.43 14.68 16.34
N ASP A 7 -1.22 15.85 15.72
CA ASP A 7 -1.50 16.09 14.30
C ASP A 7 -0.95 14.93 13.46
N PRO A 8 -1.74 14.28 12.56
CA PRO A 8 -1.23 13.22 11.68
C PRO A 8 -0.12 13.68 10.74
N GLY A 9 0.10 14.99 10.66
CA GLY A 9 0.98 15.63 9.70
C GLY A 9 0.27 15.81 8.35
N ARG A 10 0.70 16.80 7.61
CA ARG A 10 0.14 17.10 6.29
C ARG A 10 0.99 16.51 5.16
N HIS A 11 2.29 16.65 5.25
CA HIS A 11 3.20 16.28 4.16
C HIS A 11 3.78 14.88 4.35
N MET A 12 3.84 14.16 3.23
CA MET A 12 4.49 12.85 3.17
C MET A 12 5.96 12.99 3.58
N ALA A 13 6.38 12.17 4.52
CA ALA A 13 7.78 12.10 4.91
C ALA A 13 8.66 11.67 3.73
N ARG A 14 9.89 12.15 3.70
CA ARG A 14 10.89 11.65 2.75
C ARG A 14 11.14 10.17 3.00
N LEU A 15 10.92 9.35 2.00
CA LEU A 15 11.26 7.94 2.01
C LEU A 15 12.77 7.77 1.83
N GLN A 16 13.37 6.87 2.59
CA GLN A 16 14.80 6.60 2.54
C GLN A 16 15.06 5.10 2.48
N ALA A 17 16.10 4.69 1.78
CA ALA A 17 16.55 3.30 1.81
C ALA A 17 16.84 2.86 3.25
N GLY A 18 16.28 1.72 3.64
CA GLY A 18 16.31 1.21 5.01
C GLY A 18 15.04 1.50 5.82
N ASP A 19 14.14 2.36 5.35
CA ASP A 19 12.82 2.50 5.95
C ASP A 19 12.01 1.22 5.76
N TRP A 20 11.24 0.85 6.78
CA TRP A 20 10.33 -0.26 6.68
C TRP A 20 9.13 -0.11 7.61
N TRP A 21 8.03 -0.74 7.22
CA TRP A 21 6.78 -0.85 7.97
C TRP A 21 6.31 -2.30 7.94
N GLU A 22 5.87 -2.81 9.07
CA GLU A 22 5.36 -4.16 9.21
C GLU A 22 3.94 -4.13 9.74
N TYR A 23 3.07 -4.86 9.06
CA TYR A 23 1.64 -4.93 9.35
C TYR A 23 1.24 -6.33 9.76
N ALA A 24 0.45 -6.43 10.82
CA ALA A 24 -0.35 -7.62 11.08
C ALA A 24 -1.58 -7.59 10.18
N VAL A 25 -1.87 -8.69 9.52
CA VAL A 25 -2.97 -8.81 8.56
C VAL A 25 -3.92 -9.90 9.00
N GLU A 26 -5.21 -9.57 9.03
CA GLU A 26 -6.31 -10.51 9.26
C GLU A 26 -7.38 -10.33 8.19
N GLY A 27 -8.14 -11.41 7.93
CA GLY A 27 -9.21 -11.33 6.95
C GLY A 27 -9.83 -12.66 6.58
N SER A 28 -10.44 -12.70 5.41
CA SER A 28 -11.03 -13.90 4.86
C SER A 28 -11.01 -13.91 3.33
N VAL A 29 -10.94 -15.09 2.77
CA VAL A 29 -11.12 -15.35 1.34
C VAL A 29 -12.36 -16.23 1.17
N ALA A 30 -13.29 -15.80 0.34
CA ALA A 30 -14.45 -16.60 -0.07
C ALA A 30 -14.30 -16.96 -1.56
N ARG A 31 -14.38 -18.27 -1.86
CA ARG A 31 -14.34 -18.80 -3.22
C ARG A 31 -15.19 -20.06 -3.29
N GLU A 32 -15.99 -20.20 -4.36
CA GLU A 32 -16.81 -21.40 -4.62
C GLU A 32 -17.67 -21.81 -3.40
N GLY A 33 -18.28 -20.81 -2.72
CA GLY A 33 -19.13 -21.02 -1.55
C GLY A 33 -18.39 -21.40 -0.26
N ARG A 34 -17.06 -21.40 -0.25
CA ARG A 34 -16.23 -21.68 0.92
C ARG A 34 -15.53 -20.42 1.39
N THR A 35 -15.57 -20.17 2.69
CA THR A 35 -14.85 -19.06 3.32
C THR A 35 -13.72 -19.60 4.17
N ARG A 36 -12.53 -19.04 4.03
CA ARG A 36 -11.35 -19.36 4.84
C ARG A 36 -10.83 -18.10 5.52
N ALA A 37 -10.44 -18.24 6.78
CA ALA A 37 -9.77 -17.16 7.50
C ALA A 37 -8.35 -16.98 6.99
N LEU A 38 -7.92 -15.73 6.95
CA LEU A 38 -6.60 -15.29 6.54
C LEU A 38 -5.91 -14.61 7.72
N ARG A 39 -4.67 -14.97 8.00
CA ARG A 39 -3.79 -14.28 8.94
C ARG A 39 -2.38 -14.24 8.40
N GLY A 40 -1.68 -13.14 8.64
CA GLY A 40 -0.29 -13.02 8.20
C GLY A 40 0.35 -11.71 8.59
N GLU A 41 1.52 -11.53 8.06
CA GLU A 41 2.32 -10.32 8.23
C GLU A 41 2.81 -9.87 6.86
N VAL A 42 2.82 -8.55 6.66
CA VAL A 42 3.38 -7.93 5.47
C VAL A 42 4.42 -6.91 5.90
N ARG A 43 5.61 -6.98 5.34
CA ARG A 43 6.62 -5.95 5.48
C ARG A 43 6.77 -5.19 4.17
N VAL A 44 6.72 -3.89 4.26
CA VAL A 44 7.05 -2.96 3.18
C VAL A 44 8.40 -2.35 3.51
N THR A 45 9.35 -2.41 2.61
CA THR A 45 10.70 -1.88 2.82
C THR A 45 11.07 -0.95 1.67
N ILE A 46 11.75 0.15 1.96
CA ILE A 46 12.41 0.96 0.94
C ILE A 46 13.83 0.42 0.78
N GLU A 47 14.13 -0.09 -0.39
CA GLU A 47 15.46 -0.60 -0.74
C GLU A 47 16.06 0.19 -1.88
N ARG A 48 17.39 0.29 -1.89
CA ARG A 48 18.12 0.76 -3.05
C ARG A 48 18.54 -0.42 -3.90
N ARG A 49 18.04 -0.48 -5.14
CA ARG A 49 18.25 -1.60 -6.05
C ARG A 49 18.83 -1.16 -7.38
N GLU A 50 19.68 -2.01 -7.96
CA GLU A 50 20.07 -1.87 -9.35
C GLU A 50 18.92 -2.35 -10.26
N ALA A 51 18.54 -1.49 -11.19
CA ALA A 51 17.52 -1.76 -12.18
C ALA A 51 17.98 -1.23 -13.53
N SER A 52 18.08 -2.08 -14.51
CA SER A 52 18.55 -1.72 -15.86
C SER A 52 19.85 -0.89 -15.87
N GLY A 53 20.81 -1.27 -14.99
CA GLY A 53 22.11 -0.61 -14.87
C GLY A 53 22.12 0.72 -14.10
N THR A 54 21.01 1.07 -13.42
CA THR A 54 20.89 2.31 -12.64
C THR A 54 20.41 1.98 -11.22
N MET A 55 21.05 2.58 -10.21
CA MET A 55 20.59 2.46 -8.82
C MET A 55 19.32 3.29 -8.61
N ARG A 56 18.25 2.63 -8.16
CA ARG A 56 16.93 3.23 -7.94
C ARG A 56 16.39 2.90 -6.56
N ASP A 57 15.61 3.80 -6.00
CA ASP A 57 14.85 3.51 -4.79
C ASP A 57 13.63 2.67 -5.16
N ALA A 58 13.33 1.67 -4.35
CA ALA A 58 12.24 0.74 -4.61
C ALA A 58 11.43 0.46 -3.35
N ILE A 59 10.10 0.45 -3.49
CA ILE A 59 9.20 -0.11 -2.49
C ILE A 59 9.11 -1.61 -2.74
N VAL A 60 9.51 -2.39 -1.73
CA VAL A 60 9.45 -3.85 -1.77
C VAL A 60 8.35 -4.31 -0.82
N PHE A 61 7.34 -4.95 -1.38
CA PHE A 61 6.30 -5.63 -0.62
C PHE A 61 6.70 -7.08 -0.43
N ALA A 62 7.06 -7.44 0.80
CA ALA A 62 7.42 -8.80 1.16
C ALA A 62 6.39 -9.37 2.12
N PRO A 63 5.48 -10.24 1.67
CA PRO A 63 4.67 -11.03 2.59
C PRO A 63 5.62 -11.95 3.36
N ASN A 64 5.62 -11.87 4.68
CA ASN A 64 6.30 -12.86 5.49
C ASN A 64 5.59 -14.20 5.30
N HIS A 65 6.37 -15.30 5.29
CA HIS A 65 5.94 -16.68 5.03
C HIS A 65 4.88 -17.25 6.00
N ARG A 66 4.23 -16.42 6.79
CA ARG A 66 3.21 -16.77 7.77
C ARG A 66 1.78 -16.43 7.36
N ILE A 67 1.52 -16.22 6.06
CA ILE A 67 0.14 -16.07 5.61
C ILE A 67 -0.51 -17.44 5.61
N VAL A 68 -1.36 -17.70 6.61
CA VAL A 68 -2.07 -18.95 6.80
C VAL A 68 -3.49 -18.79 6.28
N GLY A 69 -3.97 -19.79 5.53
CA GLY A 69 -5.35 -19.83 5.04
C GLY A 69 -5.51 -19.51 3.56
N ILE A 70 -4.43 -19.20 2.84
CA ILE A 70 -4.43 -19.10 1.38
C ILE A 70 -3.83 -20.37 0.78
N ASP A 71 -4.67 -21.20 0.19
CA ASP A 71 -4.22 -22.24 -0.73
C ASP A 71 -4.24 -21.65 -2.14
N GLY A 72 -3.10 -21.38 -2.70
CA GLY A 72 -2.97 -20.85 -4.07
C GLY A 72 -1.67 -20.09 -4.28
N PRO A 73 -1.33 -19.80 -5.54
CA PRO A 73 -0.16 -18.97 -5.82
C PRO A 73 -0.29 -17.63 -5.08
N ALA A 74 0.83 -17.11 -4.61
CA ALA A 74 0.95 -15.90 -3.78
C ALA A 74 0.30 -14.62 -4.36
N GLY A 75 -0.30 -14.69 -5.53
CA GLY A 75 -0.96 -13.58 -6.23
C GLY A 75 -2.39 -13.24 -5.82
N VAL A 76 -2.97 -13.95 -4.86
CA VAL A 76 -4.35 -13.67 -4.39
C VAL A 76 -4.36 -12.76 -3.16
N PHE A 77 -3.21 -12.35 -2.66
CA PHE A 77 -3.12 -11.42 -1.55
C PHE A 77 -3.31 -9.97 -2.04
N PRO A 78 -4.10 -9.13 -1.34
CA PRO A 78 -4.43 -7.77 -1.79
C PRO A 78 -3.24 -6.82 -1.83
N MET A 79 -2.13 -7.18 -1.24
CA MET A 79 -0.90 -6.43 -1.39
C MET A 79 -0.08 -7.04 -2.54
N PRO A 80 0.34 -6.23 -3.49
CA PRO A 80 1.19 -6.72 -4.56
C PRO A 80 2.46 -7.32 -3.93
N THR A 81 2.72 -8.58 -4.24
CA THR A 81 4.05 -9.14 -4.02
C THR A 81 4.92 -8.66 -5.16
N GLY A 82 5.84 -7.77 -4.90
CA GLY A 82 6.67 -7.24 -5.97
C GLY A 82 7.53 -6.07 -5.56
N VAL A 83 8.26 -5.59 -6.51
CA VAL A 83 9.13 -4.43 -6.40
C VAL A 83 8.58 -3.34 -7.28
N PHE A 84 8.35 -2.17 -6.69
CA PHE A 84 8.02 -0.95 -7.42
C PHE A 84 9.16 0.03 -7.29
N TYR A 85 9.77 0.40 -8.41
CA TYR A 85 10.74 1.48 -8.46
C TYR A 85 10.03 2.81 -8.29
N VAL A 86 10.49 3.62 -7.36
CA VAL A 86 9.80 4.85 -6.96
C VAL A 86 10.70 6.07 -7.05
N GLU A 87 10.07 7.17 -7.32
CA GLU A 87 10.66 8.51 -7.23
C GLU A 87 9.76 9.36 -6.33
N GLN A 88 10.37 10.13 -5.45
CA GLN A 88 9.61 11.08 -4.63
C GLN A 88 9.92 12.49 -5.08
N ASP A 89 8.88 13.20 -5.50
CA ASP A 89 9.01 14.60 -5.96
C ASP A 89 9.54 15.50 -4.83
N ALA A 90 10.51 16.33 -5.16
CA ALA A 90 11.21 17.14 -4.17
C ALA A 90 10.36 18.29 -3.63
N ALA A 91 9.44 18.82 -4.44
CA ALA A 91 8.64 19.98 -4.11
C ALA A 91 7.30 19.59 -3.49
N THR A 92 6.64 18.59 -4.06
CA THR A 92 5.30 18.15 -3.63
C THR A 92 5.33 17.01 -2.62
N HIS A 93 6.45 16.27 -2.49
CA HIS A 93 6.61 15.04 -1.74
C HIS A 93 5.76 13.86 -2.25
N ALA A 94 5.11 13.99 -3.40
CA ALA A 94 4.37 12.89 -4.01
C ALA A 94 5.30 11.71 -4.31
N VAL A 95 4.82 10.50 -4.03
CA VAL A 95 5.52 9.26 -4.36
C VAL A 95 5.02 8.77 -5.71
N CYS A 96 5.92 8.63 -6.67
CA CYS A 96 5.61 8.21 -8.02
C CYS A 96 6.17 6.81 -8.29
N ILE A 97 5.41 5.96 -8.95
CA ILE A 97 5.92 4.71 -9.53
C ILE A 97 6.61 5.05 -10.84
N ALA A 98 7.90 4.77 -10.92
CA ALA A 98 8.70 4.90 -12.14
C ALA A 98 8.81 3.57 -12.89
N GLY A 99 8.55 2.45 -12.23
CA GLY A 99 8.61 1.12 -12.82
C GLY A 99 8.30 0.00 -11.82
N ASP A 100 8.38 -1.22 -12.29
CA ASP A 100 8.21 -2.45 -11.50
C ASP A 100 9.07 -3.60 -12.06
N ASN A 101 9.13 -4.69 -11.33
CA ASN A 101 9.75 -5.94 -11.79
C ASN A 101 8.73 -7.06 -12.00
N MET A 102 7.49 -6.74 -12.32
CA MET A 102 6.41 -7.72 -12.56
C MET A 102 6.37 -8.24 -14.00
N GLY A 103 7.34 -7.88 -14.83
CA GLY A 103 7.47 -8.40 -16.18
C GLY A 103 7.72 -9.91 -16.21
N PRO A 104 7.56 -10.56 -17.36
CA PRO A 104 7.87 -11.97 -17.54
C PRO A 104 9.27 -12.31 -17.03
N GLY A 105 9.38 -13.35 -16.19
CA GLY A 105 10.64 -13.76 -15.59
C GLY A 105 11.20 -12.79 -14.55
N GLY A 106 10.39 -11.85 -14.02
CA GLY A 106 10.84 -10.83 -13.06
C GLY A 106 11.66 -9.71 -13.69
N SER A 107 11.46 -9.46 -15.00
CA SER A 107 12.16 -8.37 -15.69
C SER A 107 11.65 -7.00 -15.27
N ASP A 108 12.58 -6.05 -15.18
CA ASP A 108 12.28 -4.66 -14.90
C ASP A 108 11.52 -4.00 -16.05
N ARG A 109 10.54 -3.18 -15.71
CA ARG A 109 9.81 -2.33 -16.65
C ARG A 109 9.75 -0.92 -16.11
N PHE A 110 9.89 0.07 -16.98
CA PHE A 110 9.84 1.47 -16.61
C PHE A 110 8.77 2.20 -17.41
N ALA A 111 8.01 3.04 -16.73
CA ALA A 111 7.08 3.96 -17.36
C ALA A 111 7.86 5.10 -18.06
N ALA A 112 7.39 5.55 -19.21
CA ALA A 112 7.97 6.70 -19.90
C ALA A 112 7.87 7.99 -19.06
N VAL A 113 6.83 8.08 -18.22
CA VAL A 113 6.62 9.15 -17.24
C VAL A 113 6.25 8.51 -15.92
N PRO A 114 6.94 8.81 -14.81
CA PRO A 114 6.55 8.33 -13.49
C PRO A 114 5.10 8.69 -13.14
N GLN A 115 4.38 7.76 -12.58
CA GLN A 115 2.96 7.92 -12.27
C GLN A 115 2.79 8.08 -10.76
N VAL A 116 2.09 9.13 -10.34
CA VAL A 116 1.88 9.38 -8.92
C VAL A 116 1.13 8.20 -8.31
N PHE A 117 1.69 7.64 -7.25
CA PHE A 117 1.13 6.52 -6.50
C PHE A 117 0.46 6.99 -5.22
N TYR A 118 1.15 7.85 -4.47
CA TYR A 118 0.60 8.49 -3.28
C TYR A 118 0.73 10.00 -3.37
N PRO A 119 -0.31 10.76 -2.96
CA PRO A 119 -0.22 12.20 -2.88
C PRO A 119 0.86 12.60 -1.87
N GLY A 120 1.54 13.71 -2.11
CA GLY A 120 2.59 14.19 -1.23
C GLY A 120 2.07 14.96 -0.01
N ALA A 121 0.78 15.30 -0.01
CA ALA A 121 0.13 15.98 1.11
C ALA A 121 -1.29 15.48 1.31
N PHE A 122 -1.73 15.53 2.56
CA PHE A 122 -3.09 15.18 3.00
C PHE A 122 -3.70 16.35 3.75
N ASP A 123 -4.95 16.64 3.47
CA ASP A 123 -5.81 17.58 4.20
C ASP A 123 -7.28 17.14 4.08
N ALA A 124 -8.20 17.91 4.62
CA ALA A 124 -9.62 17.57 4.64
C ALA A 124 -10.26 17.41 3.25
N ASP A 125 -9.67 18.06 2.25
CA ASP A 125 -10.20 18.11 0.89
C ASP A 125 -9.31 17.35 -0.12
N THR A 126 -8.34 16.56 0.36
CA THR A 126 -7.47 15.81 -0.53
C THR A 126 -8.30 14.82 -1.33
N ALA A 127 -8.29 15.04 -2.64
CA ALA A 127 -8.91 14.18 -3.63
C ALA A 127 -7.87 13.82 -4.67
N TYR A 128 -7.71 12.52 -4.91
CA TYR A 128 -6.67 12.04 -5.78
C TYR A 128 -7.20 10.88 -6.64
N ASP A 129 -7.13 11.07 -7.96
CA ASP A 129 -7.48 10.07 -8.95
C ASP A 129 -6.27 9.81 -9.84
N ASN A 130 -5.96 8.54 -10.07
CA ASN A 130 -4.90 8.16 -10.98
C ASN A 130 -5.27 6.89 -11.77
N VAL A 131 -4.52 6.67 -12.83
CA VAL A 131 -4.52 5.40 -13.56
C VAL A 131 -3.08 4.94 -13.66
N LEU A 132 -2.78 3.83 -13.01
CA LEU A 132 -1.50 3.16 -13.11
C LEU A 132 -1.54 2.18 -14.28
N ASP A 133 -0.60 2.26 -15.18
CA ASP A 133 -0.47 1.35 -16.32
C ASP A 133 0.66 0.36 -16.04
N PHE A 134 0.28 -0.89 -15.78
CA PHE A 134 1.21 -1.99 -15.56
C PHE A 134 1.50 -2.79 -16.84
N GLY A 135 1.28 -2.21 -18.00
CA GLY A 135 1.52 -2.83 -19.30
C GLY A 135 0.71 -4.12 -19.49
N PRO A 136 1.37 -5.28 -19.67
CA PRO A 136 0.67 -6.56 -19.88
C PRO A 136 -0.22 -6.99 -18.70
N LEU A 137 0.01 -6.44 -17.50
CA LEU A 137 -0.81 -6.69 -16.32
C LEU A 137 -2.05 -5.79 -16.26
N GLY A 138 -2.26 -4.95 -17.28
CA GLY A 138 -3.43 -4.10 -17.39
C GLY A 138 -3.30 -2.78 -16.64
N ARG A 139 -4.41 -2.06 -16.57
CA ARG A 139 -4.52 -0.75 -15.95
C ARG A 139 -5.27 -0.85 -14.64
N VAL A 140 -4.84 -0.06 -13.67
CA VAL A 140 -5.50 0.08 -12.38
C VAL A 140 -5.91 1.54 -12.20
N ALA A 141 -7.19 1.80 -12.19
CA ALA A 141 -7.72 3.12 -11.86
C ALA A 141 -7.98 3.18 -10.36
N ASN A 142 -7.42 4.20 -9.71
CA ASN A 142 -7.57 4.42 -8.27
C ASN A 142 -8.21 5.77 -8.01
N ALA A 143 -9.05 5.81 -6.99
CA ALA A 143 -9.60 7.03 -6.42
C ALA A 143 -9.36 7.01 -4.90
N LEU A 144 -8.83 8.11 -4.37
CA LEU A 144 -8.62 8.33 -2.94
C LEU A 144 -9.24 9.67 -2.55
N ARG A 145 -9.93 9.70 -1.42
CA ARG A 145 -10.52 10.91 -0.86
C ARG A 145 -10.30 10.93 0.65
N THR A 146 -9.84 12.03 1.20
CA THR A 146 -9.84 12.20 2.65
C THR A 146 -11.24 12.58 3.13
N VAL A 147 -11.62 12.06 4.30
CA VAL A 147 -12.93 12.36 4.93
C VAL A 147 -12.78 12.90 6.35
N GLY A 148 -11.56 13.13 6.80
CA GLY A 148 -11.26 13.67 8.11
C GLY A 148 -10.14 12.93 8.84
N VAL A 149 -9.96 13.26 10.10
CA VAL A 149 -8.96 12.66 10.98
C VAL A 149 -9.64 11.75 11.98
N GLU A 150 -9.14 10.53 12.11
CA GLU A 150 -9.57 9.56 13.12
C GLU A 150 -8.39 9.08 13.95
N THR A 151 -8.69 8.56 15.14
CA THR A 151 -7.70 7.90 15.99
C THR A 151 -7.65 6.41 15.65
N VAL A 152 -6.45 5.91 15.40
CA VAL A 152 -6.18 4.50 15.09
C VAL A 152 -5.39 3.87 16.23
N ASP A 153 -5.87 2.74 16.73
CA ASP A 153 -5.16 1.90 17.67
C ASP A 153 -4.24 0.94 16.90
N THR A 154 -2.97 0.92 17.28
CA THR A 154 -1.94 0.03 16.72
C THR A 154 -1.19 -0.67 17.85
N ALA A 155 -0.35 -1.65 17.53
CA ALA A 155 0.54 -2.26 18.52
C ALA A 155 1.56 -1.26 19.12
N LEU A 156 1.80 -0.13 18.44
CA LEU A 156 2.76 0.90 18.83
C LEU A 156 2.10 2.03 19.65
N GLY A 157 0.78 2.03 19.77
CA GLY A 157 0.00 3.04 20.48
C GLY A 157 -1.18 3.57 19.67
N ARG A 158 -1.76 4.67 20.14
CA ARG A 158 -2.88 5.36 19.51
C ARG A 158 -2.40 6.61 18.79
N PHE A 159 -2.80 6.77 17.54
CA PHE A 159 -2.33 7.87 16.70
C PHE A 159 -3.45 8.48 15.88
N ALA A 160 -3.40 9.81 15.70
CA ALA A 160 -4.24 10.47 14.71
C ALA A 160 -3.78 10.12 13.29
N ALA A 161 -4.73 9.90 12.39
CA ALA A 161 -4.50 9.58 11.00
C ALA A 161 -5.57 10.19 10.10
N TRP A 162 -5.21 10.56 8.89
CA TRP A 162 -6.16 10.93 7.85
C TRP A 162 -6.88 9.69 7.37
N LYS A 163 -8.19 9.67 7.51
CA LYS A 163 -9.03 8.61 6.93
C LYS A 163 -9.27 8.91 5.47
N ALA A 164 -8.92 7.97 4.63
CA ALA A 164 -9.00 8.07 3.18
C ALA A 164 -9.65 6.82 2.58
N PRO A 165 -10.96 6.83 2.31
CA PRO A 165 -11.59 5.83 1.46
C PRO A 165 -10.86 5.72 0.12
N ILE A 166 -10.67 4.48 -0.32
CA ILE A 166 -10.06 4.14 -1.61
C ILE A 166 -11.02 3.29 -2.43
N ALA A 167 -11.00 3.50 -3.73
CA ALA A 167 -11.65 2.62 -4.70
C ALA A 167 -10.70 2.38 -5.86
N SER A 168 -10.55 1.12 -6.26
CA SER A 168 -9.72 0.74 -7.39
C SER A 168 -10.48 -0.20 -8.31
N THR A 169 -10.26 -0.06 -9.61
CA THR A 169 -10.77 -0.99 -10.61
C THR A 169 -9.64 -1.45 -11.50
N SER A 170 -9.64 -2.73 -11.81
CA SER A 170 -8.65 -3.34 -12.69
C SER A 170 -9.27 -4.46 -13.49
N ASP A 171 -8.89 -4.58 -14.75
CA ASP A 171 -9.33 -5.68 -15.62
C ASP A 171 -8.90 -7.05 -15.10
N GLN A 172 -7.79 -7.11 -14.36
CA GLN A 172 -7.26 -8.37 -13.84
C GLN A 172 -7.69 -8.66 -12.41
N PHE A 173 -7.74 -7.64 -11.56
CA PHE A 173 -7.99 -7.81 -10.12
C PHE A 173 -9.43 -7.51 -9.74
N GLY A 174 -10.25 -7.06 -10.70
CA GLY A 174 -11.64 -6.70 -10.47
C GLY A 174 -11.79 -5.38 -9.71
N LYS A 175 -12.79 -5.33 -8.83
CA LYS A 175 -13.11 -4.14 -8.03
C LYS A 175 -12.53 -4.29 -6.62
N VAL A 176 -11.86 -3.24 -6.17
CA VAL A 176 -11.35 -3.11 -4.80
C VAL A 176 -11.93 -1.86 -4.17
N GLU A 177 -12.49 -2.00 -2.98
CA GLU A 177 -12.95 -0.91 -2.14
C GLU A 177 -12.29 -1.03 -0.77
N GLY A 178 -11.96 0.09 -0.15
CA GLY A 178 -11.31 0.06 1.14
C GLY A 178 -11.21 1.41 1.81
N CYS A 179 -10.40 1.46 2.83
CA CYS A 179 -10.09 2.68 3.54
C CYS A 179 -8.68 2.60 4.11
N ASP A 180 -7.91 3.64 3.90
CA ASP A 180 -6.60 3.81 4.50
C ASP A 180 -6.64 4.88 5.60
N TRP A 181 -5.86 4.69 6.65
CA TRP A 181 -5.63 5.68 7.70
C TRP A 181 -4.17 6.15 7.63
N TRP A 182 -3.96 7.24 6.94
CA TRP A 182 -2.64 7.77 6.64
C TRP A 182 -2.07 8.60 7.78
N ARG A 183 -0.82 8.33 8.10
CA ARG A 183 0.04 9.23 8.87
C ARG A 183 1.19 9.70 7.97
N PRO A 184 1.04 10.81 7.24
CA PRO A 184 2.03 11.28 6.27
C PRO A 184 3.41 11.48 6.87
N ALA A 185 3.50 11.94 8.13
CA ALA A 185 4.76 12.07 8.85
C ALA A 185 5.51 10.74 9.04
N LEU A 186 4.80 9.61 9.02
CA LEU A 186 5.38 8.27 9.02
C LEU A 186 5.77 7.79 7.62
N GLY A 187 5.19 8.36 6.58
CA GLY A 187 5.33 7.92 5.19
C GLY A 187 4.52 6.68 4.83
N ALA A 188 3.53 6.31 5.67
CA ALA A 188 2.76 5.09 5.50
C ALA A 188 1.39 5.18 6.19
N PRO A 189 0.40 4.36 5.81
CA PRO A 189 -0.81 4.20 6.57
C PRO A 189 -0.55 3.44 7.89
N LEU A 190 -1.29 3.79 8.93
CA LEU A 190 -1.33 3.06 10.22
C LEU A 190 -2.22 1.82 10.14
N ARG A 191 -3.24 1.90 9.32
CA ARG A 191 -4.23 0.85 9.08
C ARG A 191 -4.70 0.95 7.64
N PHE A 192 -5.01 -0.17 7.04
CA PHE A 192 -5.78 -0.22 5.80
C PHE A 192 -6.76 -1.40 5.83
N GLU A 193 -7.91 -1.17 5.27
CA GLU A 193 -8.96 -2.15 5.07
C GLU A 193 -9.22 -2.29 3.57
N MET A 194 -9.51 -3.51 3.15
CA MET A 194 -9.77 -3.77 1.75
C MET A 194 -10.80 -4.87 1.59
N SER A 195 -11.69 -4.66 0.64
CA SER A 195 -12.60 -5.66 0.09
C SER A 195 -12.39 -5.72 -1.42
N ALA A 196 -12.05 -6.89 -1.92
CA ALA A 196 -11.83 -7.11 -3.34
C ALA A 196 -12.76 -8.20 -3.87
N VAL A 197 -13.32 -7.97 -5.06
CA VAL A 197 -14.12 -8.95 -5.79
C VAL A 197 -13.40 -9.23 -7.09
N GLY A 198 -12.90 -10.46 -7.22
CA GLY A 198 -12.21 -10.92 -8.41
C GLY A 198 -13.16 -11.19 -9.58
N PRO A 199 -12.64 -11.25 -10.81
CA PRO A 199 -13.43 -11.57 -12.00
C PRO A 199 -14.09 -12.96 -11.95
N ASP A 200 -13.55 -13.87 -11.16
CA ASP A 200 -14.08 -15.22 -10.91
C ASP A 200 -15.14 -15.27 -9.79
N GLY A 201 -15.54 -14.10 -9.27
CA GLY A 201 -16.49 -13.99 -8.16
C GLY A 201 -15.87 -14.32 -6.78
N SER A 202 -14.57 -14.52 -6.69
CA SER A 202 -13.89 -14.64 -5.41
C SER A 202 -13.97 -13.31 -4.65
N CYS A 203 -14.16 -13.39 -3.33
CA CYS A 203 -14.18 -12.21 -2.47
C CYS A 203 -13.03 -12.31 -1.45
N LEU A 204 -12.32 -11.21 -1.28
CA LEU A 204 -11.27 -11.06 -0.30
C LEU A 204 -11.60 -9.89 0.61
N GLN A 205 -11.50 -10.09 1.90
CA GLN A 205 -11.62 -9.02 2.89
C GLN A 205 -10.41 -9.06 3.79
N THR A 206 -9.74 -7.93 3.97
CA THR A 206 -8.56 -7.84 4.82
C THR A 206 -8.54 -6.55 5.62
N VAL A 207 -7.95 -6.64 6.79
CA VAL A 207 -7.56 -5.51 7.63
C VAL A 207 -6.07 -5.70 7.95
N ALA A 208 -5.29 -4.66 7.72
CA ALA A 208 -3.90 -4.63 8.10
C ALA A 208 -3.63 -3.46 9.04
N VAL A 209 -2.94 -3.73 10.13
CA VAL A 209 -2.63 -2.73 11.16
C VAL A 209 -1.13 -2.71 11.42
N LEU A 210 -0.56 -1.51 11.45
CA LEU A 210 0.87 -1.32 11.71
C LEU A 210 1.25 -1.89 13.07
N ARG A 211 2.28 -2.75 13.10
CA ARG A 211 2.79 -3.37 14.33
C ARG A 211 4.22 -2.97 14.66
N ALA A 212 5.01 -2.64 13.65
CA ALA A 212 6.40 -2.24 13.81
C ALA A 212 6.85 -1.36 12.64
N THR A 213 7.86 -0.53 12.87
CA THR A 213 8.46 0.33 11.85
C THR A 213 9.89 0.74 12.27
N SER A 214 10.74 1.03 11.28
CA SER A 214 12.04 1.63 11.51
C SER A 214 11.98 3.10 11.91
N ARG A 215 10.84 3.77 11.65
CA ARG A 215 10.70 5.22 11.87
C ARG A 215 10.23 5.54 13.27
N ALA A 216 10.75 6.65 13.81
CA ALA A 216 10.25 7.19 15.07
C ALA A 216 8.79 7.64 14.92
N LEU A 217 7.96 7.24 15.87
CA LEU A 217 6.59 7.71 16.00
C LEU A 217 6.63 8.93 16.92
N ALA A 218 6.86 10.10 16.34
CA ALA A 218 6.79 11.38 17.06
C ALA A 218 5.35 11.90 17.17
#